data_091dbc856680b1a2399e3f8d1ed593fe
#
_entry.id   091dbc856680b1a2399e3f8d1ed593fe
#
_cell.length_a   1.000
_cell.length_b   1.000
_cell.length_c   1.000
_cell.angle_alpha   90.00
_cell.angle_beta   90.00
_cell.angle_gamma   90.00
#
_symmetry.space_group_name_H-M   'P 1'
#
loop_
_entity.id
_entity.type
_entity.pdbx_description
1 polymer ?
#
loop_
_entity_poly.entity_id
_entity_poly.type
_entity_poly.pdbx_seq_one_letter_code
_entity_poly.pdbx_strand_id
1 'polypeptide(L)'
;MVNAEFVDALASDAAVPGGGGGAAYAGALAAALGAMVGNITAGKPKFADVADDIRASVVELDAARTRLLELIDEDAEAFSRLAATWKLSRATEEEKAARHAAEQAALVGACEVPLRIMRVCAAVIESDEFLANNASKLMLSDVGASAILAKGALQAAALNVHINTNLMDDAVQAAAFNEECAQLLTQPCDAAQAIYDKVAAAIK
;
A
#
# COMPACT_ATOMS: atom_id res chain seq x y z
N MET A 1 -3.99 -21.36 6.23
CA MET A 1 -4.34 -20.47 7.35
C MET A 1 -4.81 -19.15 6.75
N VAL A 2 -6.06 -18.77 6.98
CA VAL A 2 -6.61 -17.48 6.50
C VAL A 2 -6.76 -16.59 7.72
N ASN A 3 -6.38 -15.31 7.62
CA ASN A 3 -6.67 -14.32 8.68
C ASN A 3 -8.15 -13.90 8.57
N ALA A 4 -9.06 -14.75 9.02
CA ALA A 4 -10.50 -14.50 8.97
C ALA A 4 -10.89 -13.34 9.89
N GLU A 5 -10.24 -13.19 11.04
CA GLU A 5 -10.52 -12.15 12.02
C GLU A 5 -10.40 -10.73 11.41
N PHE A 6 -9.33 -10.45 10.66
CA PHE A 6 -9.18 -9.17 9.98
C PHE A 6 -10.25 -8.95 8.91
N VAL A 7 -10.55 -9.98 8.11
CA VAL A 7 -11.56 -9.89 7.04
C VAL A 7 -12.96 -9.70 7.61
N ASP A 8 -13.30 -10.39 8.70
CA ASP A 8 -14.58 -10.27 9.39
C ASP A 8 -14.72 -8.86 10.03
N ALA A 9 -13.64 -8.35 10.64
CA ALA A 9 -13.62 -6.99 11.16
C ALA A 9 -13.81 -5.93 10.05
N LEU A 10 -13.12 -6.09 8.92
CA LEU A 10 -13.26 -5.20 7.75
C LEU A 10 -14.66 -5.23 7.14
N ALA A 11 -15.36 -6.36 7.21
CA ALA A 11 -16.73 -6.53 6.70
C ALA A 11 -17.82 -6.01 7.66
N SER A 12 -17.45 -5.65 8.89
CA SER A 12 -18.39 -5.21 9.93
C SER A 12 -18.77 -3.73 9.78
N ASP A 13 -19.61 -3.24 10.69
CA ASP A 13 -19.96 -1.83 10.83
C ASP A 13 -18.98 -1.04 11.73
N ALA A 14 -17.86 -1.67 12.12
CA ALA A 14 -16.80 -1.00 12.88
C ALA A 14 -16.15 0.11 12.05
N ALA A 15 -15.78 1.19 12.72
CA ALA A 15 -15.14 2.34 12.08
C ALA A 15 -13.74 2.01 11.51
N VAL A 16 -13.08 1.02 12.07
CA VAL A 16 -11.77 0.48 11.68
C VAL A 16 -11.77 -1.04 11.83
N PRO A 17 -11.02 -1.79 10.98
CA PRO A 17 -10.21 -1.30 9.84
C PRO A 17 -11.08 -0.80 8.69
N GLY A 18 -10.52 0.12 7.88
CA GLY A 18 -11.16 0.67 6.69
C GLY A 18 -10.42 0.37 5.39
N GLY A 19 -10.67 1.19 4.37
CA GLY A 19 -10.09 1.03 3.03
C GLY A 19 -8.56 1.12 3.01
N GLY A 20 -7.94 1.94 3.87
CA GLY A 20 -6.49 2.04 4.00
C GLY A 20 -5.88 0.78 4.58
N GLY A 21 -6.45 0.25 5.69
CA GLY A 21 -6.05 -1.04 6.24
C GLY A 21 -6.21 -2.20 5.24
N GLY A 22 -7.32 -2.21 4.47
CA GLY A 22 -7.54 -3.17 3.39
C GLY A 22 -6.50 -3.07 2.28
N ALA A 23 -6.12 -1.85 1.87
CA ALA A 23 -5.06 -1.61 0.90
C ALA A 23 -3.70 -2.10 1.40
N ALA A 24 -3.34 -1.78 2.66
CA ALA A 24 -2.10 -2.22 3.28
C ALA A 24 -2.02 -3.76 3.34
N TYR A 25 -3.12 -4.42 3.70
CA TYR A 25 -3.17 -5.88 3.75
C TYR A 25 -3.00 -6.51 2.36
N ALA A 26 -3.64 -5.96 1.33
CA ALA A 26 -3.47 -6.42 -0.06
C ALA A 26 -2.01 -6.24 -0.54
N GLY A 27 -1.37 -5.12 -0.22
CA GLY A 27 0.04 -4.89 -0.48
C GLY A 27 0.96 -5.87 0.25
N ALA A 28 0.64 -6.23 1.50
CA ALA A 28 1.40 -7.22 2.26
C ALA A 28 1.31 -8.63 1.64
N LEU A 29 0.15 -9.00 1.08
CA LEU A 29 -0.01 -10.24 0.31
C LEU A 29 0.82 -10.22 -0.97
N ALA A 30 0.86 -9.07 -1.68
CA ALA A 30 1.71 -8.89 -2.85
C ALA A 30 3.19 -9.13 -2.50
N ALA A 31 3.70 -8.42 -1.49
CA ALA A 31 5.10 -8.57 -1.03
C ALA A 31 5.42 -10.01 -0.63
N ALA A 32 4.48 -10.71 0.03
CA ALA A 32 4.66 -12.12 0.39
C ALA A 32 4.77 -13.04 -0.83
N LEU A 33 3.99 -12.80 -1.88
CA LEU A 33 4.08 -13.56 -3.13
C LEU A 33 5.42 -13.33 -3.82
N GLY A 34 5.86 -12.08 -3.96
CA GLY A 34 7.17 -11.75 -4.52
C GLY A 34 8.32 -12.41 -3.74
N ALA A 35 8.28 -12.33 -2.41
CA ALA A 35 9.28 -12.99 -1.55
C ALA A 35 9.29 -14.52 -1.73
N MET A 36 8.13 -15.15 -1.83
CA MET A 36 8.02 -16.59 -2.12
C MET A 36 8.70 -16.94 -3.45
N VAL A 37 8.45 -16.17 -4.51
CA VAL A 37 9.07 -16.36 -5.83
C VAL A 37 10.59 -16.27 -5.73
N GLY A 38 11.10 -15.23 -5.06
CA GLY A 38 12.53 -15.04 -4.85
C GLY A 38 13.16 -16.21 -4.09
N ASN A 39 12.58 -16.61 -2.98
CA ASN A 39 13.05 -17.73 -2.15
C ASN A 39 13.14 -19.06 -2.93
N ILE A 40 12.12 -19.38 -3.73
CA ILE A 40 12.10 -20.59 -4.54
C ILE A 40 13.12 -20.52 -5.69
N THR A 41 13.36 -19.32 -6.24
CA THR A 41 14.25 -19.13 -7.38
C THR A 41 15.72 -19.14 -6.96
N ALA A 42 16.10 -18.42 -5.90
CA ALA A 42 17.46 -18.29 -5.42
C ALA A 42 18.12 -19.63 -5.01
N GLY A 43 17.29 -20.61 -4.64
CA GLY A 43 17.77 -21.95 -4.28
C GLY A 43 18.11 -22.87 -5.47
N LYS A 44 17.83 -22.45 -6.71
CA LYS A 44 18.02 -23.30 -7.89
C LYS A 44 19.39 -23.08 -8.53
N PRO A 45 20.19 -24.13 -8.83
CA PRO A 45 21.53 -23.98 -9.42
C PRO A 45 21.55 -23.16 -10.73
N LYS A 46 20.48 -23.20 -11.51
CA LYS A 46 20.34 -22.44 -12.78
C LYS A 46 20.44 -20.92 -12.58
N PHE A 47 20.13 -20.42 -11.40
CA PHE A 47 20.09 -18.98 -11.07
C PHE A 47 21.24 -18.55 -10.15
N ALA A 48 22.30 -19.37 -10.06
CA ALA A 48 23.44 -19.10 -9.19
C ALA A 48 24.08 -17.72 -9.45
N ASP A 49 24.15 -17.30 -10.70
CA ASP A 49 24.79 -16.03 -11.11
C ASP A 49 24.01 -14.78 -10.64
N VAL A 50 22.69 -14.91 -10.37
CA VAL A 50 21.82 -13.82 -9.91
C VAL A 50 21.22 -14.09 -8.51
N ALA A 51 21.69 -15.16 -7.85
CA ALA A 51 21.10 -15.62 -6.60
C ALA A 51 21.22 -14.58 -5.46
N ASP A 52 22.32 -13.83 -5.42
CA ASP A 52 22.53 -12.81 -4.39
C ASP A 52 21.62 -11.60 -4.61
N ASP A 53 21.42 -11.16 -5.85
CA ASP A 53 20.49 -10.08 -6.18
C ASP A 53 19.04 -10.50 -5.88
N ILE A 54 18.68 -11.76 -6.18
CA ILE A 54 17.36 -12.30 -5.82
C ILE A 54 17.17 -12.31 -4.30
N ARG A 55 18.20 -12.70 -3.52
CA ARG A 55 18.11 -12.65 -2.04
C ARG A 55 17.98 -11.23 -1.51
N ALA A 56 18.66 -10.26 -2.14
CA ALA A 56 18.48 -8.85 -1.80
C ALA A 56 17.04 -8.40 -2.02
N SER A 57 16.43 -8.72 -3.16
CA SER A 57 15.02 -8.44 -3.42
C SER A 57 14.07 -9.13 -2.40
N VAL A 58 14.39 -10.35 -1.95
CA VAL A 58 13.62 -11.02 -0.91
C VAL A 58 13.66 -10.25 0.41
N VAL A 59 14.84 -9.73 0.80
CA VAL A 59 14.98 -8.92 2.02
C VAL A 59 14.14 -7.66 1.94
N GLU A 60 14.14 -6.97 0.80
CA GLU A 60 13.31 -5.78 0.55
C GLU A 60 11.81 -6.11 0.62
N LEU A 61 11.38 -7.21 -0.01
CA LEU A 61 9.99 -7.66 0.00
C LEU A 61 9.53 -8.09 1.41
N ASP A 62 10.38 -8.73 2.20
CA ASP A 62 10.07 -9.08 3.59
C ASP A 62 9.95 -7.83 4.48
N ALA A 63 10.82 -6.83 4.27
CA ALA A 63 10.71 -5.53 4.93
C ALA A 63 9.42 -4.80 4.52
N ALA A 64 9.08 -4.77 3.23
CA ALA A 64 7.86 -4.19 2.70
C ALA A 64 6.61 -4.87 3.30
N ARG A 65 6.59 -6.21 3.34
CA ARG A 65 5.51 -6.98 3.96
C ARG A 65 5.31 -6.60 5.42
N THR A 66 6.39 -6.56 6.19
CA THR A 66 6.34 -6.19 7.61
C THR A 66 5.81 -4.78 7.78
N ARG A 67 6.33 -3.84 6.99
CA ARG A 67 5.92 -2.43 7.03
C ARG A 67 4.45 -2.24 6.66
N LEU A 68 3.94 -2.95 5.66
CA LEU A 68 2.54 -2.89 5.26
C LEU A 68 1.60 -3.43 6.34
N LEU A 69 2.01 -4.48 7.07
CA LEU A 69 1.22 -4.97 8.20
C LEU A 69 1.17 -3.96 9.36
N GLU A 70 2.26 -3.26 9.66
CA GLU A 70 2.28 -2.18 10.65
C GLU A 70 1.39 -0.99 10.22
N LEU A 71 1.37 -0.68 8.93
CA LEU A 71 0.56 0.41 8.38
C LEU A 71 -0.95 0.18 8.50
N ILE A 72 -1.41 -1.06 8.72
CA ILE A 72 -2.82 -1.36 9.04
C ILE A 72 -3.21 -0.67 10.37
N ASP A 73 -2.39 -0.84 11.39
CA ASP A 73 -2.66 -0.26 12.72
C ASP A 73 -2.49 1.26 12.69
N GLU A 74 -1.46 1.76 11.96
CA GLU A 74 -1.26 3.21 11.81
C GLU A 74 -2.44 3.89 11.08
N ASP A 75 -3.03 3.24 10.06
CA ASP A 75 -4.22 3.72 9.37
C ASP A 75 -5.43 3.80 10.31
N ALA A 76 -5.65 2.74 11.08
CA ALA A 76 -6.72 2.68 12.08
C ALA A 76 -6.55 3.78 13.14
N GLU A 77 -5.33 4.02 13.61
CA GLU A 77 -5.05 5.10 14.57
C GLU A 77 -5.24 6.49 13.96
N ALA A 78 -4.75 6.72 12.73
CA ALA A 78 -4.89 8.02 12.04
C ALA A 78 -6.38 8.34 11.82
N PHE A 79 -7.16 7.38 11.35
CA PHE A 79 -8.60 7.53 11.19
C PHE A 79 -9.30 7.75 12.54
N SER A 80 -8.93 7.02 13.58
CA SER A 80 -9.53 7.18 14.92
C SER A 80 -9.29 8.58 15.48
N ARG A 81 -8.10 9.15 15.26
CA ARG A 81 -7.78 10.55 15.63
C ARG A 81 -8.67 11.55 14.87
N LEU A 82 -8.86 11.36 13.58
CA LEU A 82 -9.74 12.19 12.76
C LEU A 82 -11.19 12.08 13.22
N ALA A 83 -11.71 10.87 13.40
CA ALA A 83 -13.06 10.60 13.84
C ALA A 83 -13.36 11.16 15.25
N ALA A 84 -12.36 11.20 16.13
CA ALA A 84 -12.49 11.81 17.46
C ALA A 84 -12.80 13.31 17.38
N THR A 85 -12.31 14.03 16.37
CA THR A 85 -12.57 15.46 16.19
C THR A 85 -14.05 15.74 15.91
N TRP A 86 -14.75 14.81 15.27
CA TRP A 86 -16.18 14.95 14.94
C TRP A 86 -17.09 14.92 16.17
N LYS A 87 -16.58 14.39 17.29
CA LYS A 87 -17.29 14.31 18.58
C LYS A 87 -17.06 15.55 19.46
N LEU A 88 -16.16 16.45 19.09
CA LEU A 88 -15.87 17.66 19.83
C LEU A 88 -17.07 18.63 19.81
N SER A 89 -17.26 19.41 20.87
CA SER A 89 -18.33 20.37 21.02
C SER A 89 -18.33 21.44 19.91
N ARG A 90 -19.51 21.97 19.60
CA ARG A 90 -19.76 23.07 18.64
C ARG A 90 -20.68 24.13 19.24
N ALA A 91 -20.77 24.21 20.58
CA ALA A 91 -21.76 25.06 21.24
C ALA A 91 -21.39 26.55 21.19
N THR A 92 -20.09 26.87 21.17
CA THR A 92 -19.60 28.26 21.03
C THR A 92 -18.74 28.42 19.79
N GLU A 93 -18.46 29.66 19.39
CA GLU A 93 -17.56 29.94 18.25
C GLU A 93 -16.13 29.48 18.54
N GLU A 94 -15.67 29.59 19.79
CA GLU A 94 -14.36 29.11 20.22
C GLU A 94 -14.29 27.58 20.11
N GLU A 95 -15.33 26.87 20.50
CA GLU A 95 -15.39 25.40 20.39
C GLU A 95 -15.43 24.95 18.91
N LYS A 96 -16.15 25.65 18.06
CA LYS A 96 -16.16 25.39 16.60
C LYS A 96 -14.78 25.58 16.01
N ALA A 97 -14.09 26.68 16.35
CA ALA A 97 -12.74 26.97 15.88
C ALA A 97 -11.73 25.93 16.37
N ALA A 98 -11.79 25.56 17.65
CA ALA A 98 -10.92 24.53 18.23
C ALA A 98 -11.13 23.16 17.58
N ARG A 99 -12.38 22.77 17.36
CA ARG A 99 -12.71 21.52 16.65
C ARG A 99 -12.15 21.53 15.23
N HIS A 100 -12.38 22.62 14.49
CA HIS A 100 -11.91 22.75 13.12
C HIS A 100 -10.38 22.65 13.05
N ALA A 101 -9.67 23.36 13.93
CA ALA A 101 -8.21 23.26 14.01
C ALA A 101 -7.72 21.84 14.32
N ALA A 102 -8.42 21.12 15.23
CA ALA A 102 -8.11 19.72 15.54
C ALA A 102 -8.35 18.80 14.33
N GLU A 103 -9.42 19.02 13.58
CA GLU A 103 -9.73 18.27 12.36
C GLU A 103 -8.67 18.48 11.28
N GLN A 104 -8.27 19.74 11.01
CA GLN A 104 -7.21 20.05 10.06
C GLN A 104 -5.86 19.43 10.44
N ALA A 105 -5.50 19.43 11.73
CA ALA A 105 -4.31 18.76 12.20
C ALA A 105 -4.36 17.23 12.03
N ALA A 106 -5.52 16.61 12.25
CA ALA A 106 -5.69 15.16 12.09
C ALA A 106 -5.67 14.73 10.62
N LEU A 107 -6.16 15.56 9.70
CA LEU A 107 -6.16 15.30 8.25
C LEU A 107 -4.75 15.08 7.69
N VAL A 108 -3.74 15.76 8.21
CA VAL A 108 -2.33 15.57 7.79
C VAL A 108 -1.91 14.11 8.00
N GLY A 109 -2.16 13.56 9.18
CA GLY A 109 -1.87 12.14 9.45
C GLY A 109 -2.70 11.18 8.61
N ALA A 110 -3.99 11.52 8.39
CA ALA A 110 -4.89 10.73 7.55
C ALA A 110 -4.52 10.75 6.05
N CYS A 111 -3.73 11.73 5.57
CA CYS A 111 -3.14 11.73 4.23
C CYS A 111 -1.80 10.99 4.20
N GLU A 112 -0.95 11.17 5.22
CA GLU A 112 0.41 10.64 5.24
C GLU A 112 0.44 9.10 5.31
N VAL A 113 -0.46 8.46 6.07
CA VAL A 113 -0.46 6.99 6.18
C VAL A 113 -0.78 6.31 4.85
N PRO A 114 -1.85 6.68 4.11
CA PRO A 114 -2.10 6.12 2.78
C PRO A 114 -0.95 6.37 1.80
N LEU A 115 -0.29 7.52 1.82
CA LEU A 115 0.89 7.77 0.98
C LEU A 115 2.06 6.83 1.32
N ARG A 116 2.27 6.53 2.61
CA ARG A 116 3.27 5.52 3.01
C ARG A 116 2.92 4.13 2.47
N ILE A 117 1.64 3.74 2.50
CA ILE A 117 1.19 2.49 1.87
C ILE A 117 1.52 2.49 0.37
N MET A 118 1.25 3.59 -0.34
CA MET A 118 1.55 3.72 -1.76
C MET A 118 3.05 3.60 -2.05
N ARG A 119 3.91 4.28 -1.27
CA ARG A 119 5.38 4.20 -1.42
C ARG A 119 5.89 2.77 -1.26
N VAL A 120 5.38 2.04 -0.26
CA VAL A 120 5.80 0.66 -0.03
C VAL A 120 5.29 -0.27 -1.13
N CYS A 121 4.05 -0.08 -1.61
CA CYS A 121 3.54 -0.85 -2.76
C CYS A 121 4.33 -0.57 -4.05
N ALA A 122 4.79 0.66 -4.26
CA ALA A 122 5.67 1.00 -5.39
C ALA A 122 7.00 0.23 -5.33
N ALA A 123 7.62 0.14 -4.14
CA ALA A 123 8.83 -0.65 -3.94
C ALA A 123 8.61 -2.16 -4.17
N VAL A 124 7.44 -2.69 -3.81
CA VAL A 124 7.07 -4.08 -4.15
C VAL A 124 7.03 -4.27 -5.66
N ILE A 125 6.44 -3.35 -6.42
CA ILE A 125 6.36 -3.42 -7.89
C ILE A 125 7.76 -3.36 -8.51
N GLU A 126 8.68 -2.55 -7.99
CA GLU A 126 10.07 -2.49 -8.44
C GLU A 126 10.79 -3.83 -8.25
N SER A 127 10.64 -4.46 -7.08
CA SER A 127 11.16 -5.80 -6.82
C SER A 127 10.53 -6.86 -7.76
N ASP A 128 9.23 -6.76 -8.05
CA ASP A 128 8.54 -7.65 -8.98
C ASP A 128 9.02 -7.48 -10.41
N GLU A 129 9.41 -6.28 -10.85
CA GLU A 129 10.01 -6.04 -12.16
C GLU A 129 11.33 -6.78 -12.32
N PHE A 130 12.19 -6.74 -11.30
CA PHE A 130 13.42 -7.52 -11.27
C PHE A 130 13.13 -9.03 -11.32
N LEU A 131 12.21 -9.53 -10.51
CA LEU A 131 11.83 -10.94 -10.47
C LEU A 131 11.19 -11.42 -11.78
N ALA A 132 10.42 -10.58 -12.48
CA ALA A 132 9.83 -10.91 -13.79
C ALA A 132 10.89 -11.18 -14.88
N ASN A 133 12.11 -10.68 -14.69
CA ASN A 133 13.26 -10.92 -15.59
C ASN A 133 14.13 -12.09 -15.14
N ASN A 134 14.19 -12.38 -13.83
CA ASN A 134 15.19 -13.26 -13.23
C ASN A 134 14.59 -14.47 -12.50
N ALA A 135 13.26 -14.61 -12.41
CA ALA A 135 12.64 -15.73 -11.74
C ALA A 135 12.47 -16.97 -12.63
N SER A 136 12.21 -18.09 -11.97
CA SER A 136 11.86 -19.35 -12.64
C SER A 136 10.55 -19.20 -13.43
N LYS A 137 10.50 -19.69 -14.67
CA LYS A 137 9.31 -19.67 -15.52
C LYS A 137 8.06 -20.24 -14.84
N LEU A 138 8.23 -21.26 -13.97
CA LEU A 138 7.14 -21.85 -13.21
C LEU A 138 6.53 -20.91 -12.17
N MET A 139 7.24 -19.83 -11.82
CA MET A 139 6.80 -18.86 -10.80
C MET A 139 6.35 -17.53 -11.40
N LEU A 140 6.37 -17.39 -12.75
CA LEU A 140 6.01 -16.12 -13.39
C LEU A 140 4.56 -15.71 -13.11
N SER A 141 3.64 -16.66 -13.01
CA SER A 141 2.25 -16.37 -12.65
C SER A 141 2.12 -15.68 -11.29
N ASP A 142 2.96 -16.09 -10.32
CA ASP A 142 2.95 -15.51 -8.99
C ASP A 142 3.59 -14.10 -8.97
N VAL A 143 4.60 -13.85 -9.82
CA VAL A 143 5.14 -12.48 -10.04
C VAL A 143 4.06 -11.56 -10.61
N GLY A 144 3.35 -12.02 -11.64
CA GLY A 144 2.26 -11.26 -12.22
C GLY A 144 1.12 -10.97 -11.22
N ALA A 145 0.80 -11.96 -10.38
CA ALA A 145 -0.20 -11.81 -9.33
C ALA A 145 0.26 -10.80 -8.27
N SER A 146 1.54 -10.86 -7.83
CA SER A 146 2.14 -9.89 -6.90
C SER A 146 2.00 -8.47 -7.45
N ALA A 147 2.47 -8.22 -8.66
CA ALA A 147 2.46 -6.89 -9.28
C ALA A 147 1.04 -6.30 -9.37
N ILE A 148 0.04 -7.10 -9.74
CA ILE A 148 -1.36 -6.63 -9.84
C ILE A 148 -1.99 -6.39 -8.46
N LEU A 149 -1.69 -7.23 -7.47
CA LEU A 149 -2.13 -6.98 -6.10
C LEU A 149 -1.51 -5.69 -5.53
N ALA A 150 -0.21 -5.47 -5.73
CA ALA A 150 0.47 -4.25 -5.32
C ALA A 150 -0.10 -3.00 -6.03
N LYS A 151 -0.38 -3.09 -7.34
CA LYS A 151 -1.05 -2.03 -8.11
C LYS A 151 -2.42 -1.70 -7.54
N GLY A 152 -3.25 -2.73 -7.27
CA GLY A 152 -4.58 -2.56 -6.69
C GLY A 152 -4.53 -1.93 -5.29
N ALA A 153 -3.58 -2.36 -4.46
CA ALA A 153 -3.33 -1.80 -3.14
C ALA A 153 -2.93 -0.31 -3.23
N LEU A 154 -2.02 0.03 -4.13
CA LEU A 154 -1.56 1.40 -4.37
C LEU A 154 -2.73 2.30 -4.82
N GLN A 155 -3.53 1.85 -5.78
CA GLN A 155 -4.71 2.58 -6.26
C GLN A 155 -5.79 2.74 -5.18
N ALA A 156 -6.01 1.72 -4.35
CA ALA A 156 -6.95 1.78 -3.24
C ALA A 156 -6.49 2.78 -2.16
N ALA A 157 -5.19 2.80 -1.83
CA ALA A 157 -4.63 3.77 -0.89
C ALA A 157 -4.74 5.21 -1.42
N ALA A 158 -4.57 5.45 -2.71
CA ALA A 158 -4.73 6.77 -3.33
C ALA A 158 -6.11 7.38 -3.10
N LEU A 159 -7.18 6.58 -3.09
CA LEU A 159 -8.52 7.06 -2.80
C LEU A 159 -8.63 7.65 -1.39
N ASN A 160 -7.89 7.08 -0.43
CA ASN A 160 -7.84 7.60 0.94
C ASN A 160 -7.03 8.90 1.04
N VAL A 161 -6.01 9.10 0.20
CA VAL A 161 -5.34 10.40 0.08
C VAL A 161 -6.33 11.45 -0.43
N HIS A 162 -7.00 11.18 -1.54
CA HIS A 162 -7.87 12.15 -2.19
C HIS A 162 -9.08 12.55 -1.33
N ILE A 163 -9.72 11.59 -0.65
CA ILE A 163 -10.86 11.95 0.21
C ILE A 163 -10.45 12.87 1.36
N ASN A 164 -9.24 12.70 1.90
CA ASN A 164 -8.73 13.50 2.99
C ASN A 164 -8.21 14.87 2.51
N THR A 165 -7.49 14.93 1.38
CA THR A 165 -7.01 16.21 0.82
C THR A 165 -8.15 17.15 0.43
N ASN A 166 -9.31 16.61 0.01
CA ASN A 166 -10.50 17.41 -0.29
C ASN A 166 -11.12 18.10 0.94
N LEU A 167 -10.74 17.69 2.15
CA LEU A 167 -11.21 18.28 3.42
C LEU A 167 -10.17 19.23 4.04
N MET A 168 -8.98 19.37 3.45
CA MET A 168 -7.92 20.24 3.96
C MET A 168 -8.15 21.70 3.53
N ASP A 169 -7.98 22.62 4.48
CA ASP A 169 -7.97 24.06 4.19
C ASP A 169 -6.66 24.55 3.59
N ASP A 170 -5.53 23.93 4.02
CA ASP A 170 -4.22 24.23 3.45
C ASP A 170 -4.10 23.65 2.04
N ALA A 171 -4.48 24.49 1.05
CA ALA A 171 -4.43 24.10 -0.35
C ALA A 171 -3.01 23.78 -0.85
N VAL A 172 -1.96 24.36 -0.25
CA VAL A 172 -0.56 24.08 -0.62
C VAL A 172 -0.17 22.70 -0.16
N GLN A 173 -0.49 22.35 1.08
CA GLN A 173 -0.22 21.02 1.63
C GLN A 173 -1.06 19.95 0.94
N ALA A 174 -2.36 20.21 0.69
CA ALA A 174 -3.22 19.30 -0.06
C ALA A 174 -2.70 19.06 -1.49
N ALA A 175 -2.22 20.11 -2.18
CA ALA A 175 -1.62 19.98 -3.50
C ALA A 175 -0.34 19.14 -3.47
N ALA A 176 0.52 19.29 -2.46
CA ALA A 176 1.73 18.49 -2.32
C ALA A 176 1.41 16.99 -2.13
N PHE A 177 0.44 16.63 -1.28
CA PHE A 177 -0.02 15.26 -1.14
C PHE A 177 -0.60 14.69 -2.45
N ASN A 178 -1.42 15.48 -3.16
CA ASN A 178 -2.02 15.05 -4.42
C ASN A 178 -0.97 14.90 -5.54
N GLU A 179 0.06 15.74 -5.58
CA GLU A 179 1.15 15.64 -6.55
C GLU A 179 1.95 14.35 -6.35
N GLU A 180 2.35 14.06 -5.12
CA GLU A 180 3.05 12.80 -4.81
C GLU A 180 2.16 11.59 -5.12
N CYS A 181 0.88 11.64 -4.74
CA CYS A 181 -0.09 10.61 -5.06
C CYS A 181 -0.18 10.36 -6.58
N ALA A 182 -0.22 11.42 -7.40
CA ALA A 182 -0.27 11.31 -8.86
C ALA A 182 1.00 10.70 -9.46
N GLN A 183 2.18 11.03 -8.92
CA GLN A 183 3.46 10.43 -9.34
C GLN A 183 3.47 8.92 -9.06
N LEU A 184 3.05 8.50 -7.85
CA LEU A 184 2.97 7.10 -7.47
C LEU A 184 1.90 6.32 -8.27
N LEU A 185 0.81 6.97 -8.68
CA LEU A 185 -0.22 6.37 -9.53
C LEU A 185 0.23 6.16 -10.98
N THR A 186 1.20 6.91 -11.48
CA THR A 186 1.62 6.85 -12.88
C THR A 186 2.66 5.76 -13.09
N GLN A 187 3.91 6.03 -12.76
CA GLN A 187 5.03 5.16 -13.10
C GLN A 187 4.93 3.75 -12.48
N PRO A 188 4.64 3.56 -11.17
CA PRO A 188 4.52 2.22 -10.60
C PRO A 188 3.34 1.42 -11.18
N CYS A 189 2.20 2.08 -11.44
CA CYS A 189 1.05 1.38 -12.02
C CYS A 189 1.30 0.93 -13.46
N ASP A 190 2.00 1.73 -14.27
CA ASP A 190 2.39 1.37 -15.62
C ASP A 190 3.40 0.20 -15.61
N ALA A 191 4.37 0.23 -14.68
CA ALA A 191 5.32 -0.87 -14.49
C ALA A 191 4.61 -2.18 -14.10
N ALA A 192 3.69 -2.13 -13.14
CA ALA A 192 2.91 -3.31 -12.74
C ALA A 192 2.08 -3.87 -13.90
N GLN A 193 1.48 -3.00 -14.73
CA GLN A 193 0.76 -3.44 -15.93
C GLN A 193 1.69 -4.11 -16.95
N ALA A 194 2.86 -3.53 -17.18
CA ALA A 194 3.87 -4.10 -18.08
C ALA A 194 4.36 -5.48 -17.60
N ILE A 195 4.56 -5.64 -16.28
CA ILE A 195 4.90 -6.94 -15.68
C ILE A 195 3.79 -7.96 -15.98
N TYR A 196 2.53 -7.60 -15.72
CA TYR A 196 1.39 -8.47 -15.98
C TYR A 196 1.31 -8.89 -17.43
N ASP A 197 1.41 -7.93 -18.37
CA ASP A 197 1.30 -8.19 -19.80
C ASP A 197 2.43 -9.10 -20.30
N LYS A 198 3.67 -8.87 -19.81
CA LYS A 198 4.82 -9.73 -20.07
C LYS A 198 4.61 -11.15 -19.56
N VAL A 199 4.16 -11.29 -18.32
CA VAL A 199 3.87 -12.60 -17.71
C VAL A 199 2.75 -13.29 -18.48
N ALA A 200 1.63 -12.61 -18.76
CA ALA A 200 0.50 -13.17 -19.47
C ALA A 200 0.88 -13.65 -20.89
N ALA A 201 1.81 -12.98 -21.56
CA ALA A 201 2.34 -13.42 -22.86
C ALA A 201 3.26 -14.65 -22.73
N ALA A 202 4.03 -14.76 -21.64
CA ALA A 202 5.00 -15.81 -21.43
C ALA A 202 4.41 -17.16 -20.97
N ILE A 203 3.19 -17.14 -20.42
CA ILE A 203 2.50 -18.35 -19.88
C ILE A 203 1.41 -18.89 -20.82
N LYS A 204 1.09 -18.21 -21.91
CA LYS A 204 0.21 -18.68 -23.00
C LYS A 204 0.98 -19.53 -23.99
#